data_86901f94ac7f3630dfb71c57230b1150
#
_entry.id   86901f94ac7f3630dfb71c57230b1150
#
_cell.length_a   1.000
_cell.length_b   1.000
_cell.length_c   1.000
_cell.angle_alpha   90.00
_cell.angle_beta   90.00
_cell.angle_gamma   90.00
#
_symmetry.space_group_name_H-M   'P 1'
#
loop_
_entity.id
_entity.type
_entity.pdbx_description
1 polymer ?
#
loop_
_entity_poly.entity_id
_entity_poly.type
_entity_poly.pdbx_seq_one_letter_code
_entity_poly.pdbx_strand_id
1 'polypeptide(L)'
;MQIQDGNLVVEVEGSTMTVPLPEVATAAKVKAYLVPEAYRPGRLFVSVTVPGQPEDVPACSQDLVELLGEDILEASDAAILNAAKAAKLTEINAECQKAVAALAADYPDSEVQSWPQQVKEAMALSADPQADAPLLTAIATARGLPVAELASRVLGKMNAYAGASGALIGRRQAAEDLIDVAATPEDVAGIAW
;
A
#
# COMPACT_ATOMS: atom_id res chain seq x y z
N MET A 1 35.74 3.34 -15.08
CA MET A 1 35.24 2.55 -13.95
C MET A 1 35.54 1.10 -14.22
N GLN A 2 36.10 0.36 -13.26
CA GLN A 2 36.43 -1.06 -13.38
C GLN A 2 36.36 -1.73 -12.01
N ILE A 3 36.12 -3.05 -11.99
CA ILE A 3 36.21 -3.83 -10.76
C ILE A 3 37.60 -4.48 -10.73
N GLN A 4 38.33 -4.26 -9.65
CA GLN A 4 39.66 -4.82 -9.44
C GLN A 4 39.77 -5.29 -8.00
N ASP A 5 40.12 -6.55 -7.82
CA ASP A 5 40.34 -7.17 -6.50
C ASP A 5 39.18 -7.00 -5.49
N GLY A 6 37.94 -7.07 -5.98
CA GLY A 6 36.74 -6.88 -5.16
C GLY A 6 36.42 -5.44 -4.78
N ASN A 7 37.05 -4.47 -5.46
CA ASN A 7 36.82 -3.07 -5.29
C ASN A 7 36.33 -2.44 -6.59
N LEU A 8 35.44 -1.45 -6.49
CA LEU A 8 35.06 -0.60 -7.59
C LEU A 8 36.09 0.54 -7.68
N VAL A 9 36.80 0.61 -8.79
CA VAL A 9 37.78 1.66 -9.09
C VAL A 9 37.13 2.68 -10.03
N VAL A 10 36.98 3.91 -9.52
CA VAL A 10 36.37 5.03 -10.26
C VAL A 10 37.38 6.13 -10.44
N GLU A 11 37.49 6.67 -11.66
CA GLU A 11 38.24 7.88 -11.92
C GLU A 11 37.35 9.12 -11.84
N VAL A 12 37.61 10.02 -10.91
CA VAL A 12 36.87 11.25 -10.71
C VAL A 12 37.85 12.40 -10.75
N GLU A 13 37.69 13.35 -11.69
CA GLU A 13 38.52 14.56 -11.85
C GLU A 13 40.02 14.29 -11.84
N GLY A 14 40.46 13.20 -12.47
CA GLY A 14 41.88 12.81 -12.56
C GLY A 14 42.46 12.14 -11.31
N SER A 15 41.62 11.82 -10.33
CA SER A 15 41.98 11.04 -9.15
C SER A 15 41.30 9.65 -9.19
N THR A 16 42.06 8.60 -8.95
CA THR A 16 41.56 7.25 -8.87
C THR A 16 41.04 6.99 -7.45
N MET A 17 39.78 6.64 -7.32
CA MET A 17 39.14 6.27 -6.05
C MET A 17 38.80 4.81 -6.05
N THR A 18 39.06 4.13 -4.94
CA THR A 18 38.80 2.71 -4.76
C THR A 18 37.73 2.56 -3.66
N VAL A 19 36.57 2.05 -4.04
CA VAL A 19 35.47 1.77 -3.11
C VAL A 19 35.36 0.26 -2.91
N PRO A 20 35.52 -0.27 -1.67
CA PRO A 20 35.35 -1.67 -1.41
C PRO A 20 33.92 -2.10 -1.80
N LEU A 21 33.81 -3.00 -2.77
CA LEU A 21 32.53 -3.70 -2.97
C LEU A 21 32.31 -4.56 -1.73
N PRO A 22 31.10 -4.55 -1.15
CA PRO A 22 30.78 -5.48 -0.07
C PRO A 22 31.07 -6.89 -0.56
N GLU A 23 31.67 -7.73 0.31
CA GLU A 23 32.20 -9.08 0.05
C GLU A 23 31.29 -10.03 -0.73
N VAL A 24 30.08 -9.63 -0.95
CA VAL A 24 29.16 -10.27 -1.88
C VAL A 24 28.54 -9.16 -2.69
N ALA A 25 29.08 -8.88 -3.85
CA ALA A 25 28.36 -8.21 -4.93
C ALA A 25 27.24 -9.14 -5.43
N THR A 26 26.40 -9.64 -4.51
CA THR A 26 25.14 -10.26 -4.86
C THR A 26 24.23 -9.16 -5.38
N ALA A 27 23.45 -9.47 -6.38
CA ALA A 27 22.36 -8.63 -6.89
C ALA A 27 21.57 -7.92 -5.77
N ALA A 28 21.43 -8.55 -4.59
CA ALA A 28 20.76 -7.99 -3.42
C ALA A 28 21.48 -6.79 -2.76
N LYS A 29 22.80 -6.69 -2.82
CA LYS A 29 23.56 -5.58 -2.23
C LYS A 29 23.76 -4.43 -3.22
N VAL A 30 23.89 -4.73 -4.50
CA VAL A 30 23.86 -3.70 -5.54
C VAL A 30 22.47 -3.01 -5.57
N LYS A 31 21.40 -3.74 -5.28
CA LYS A 31 20.05 -3.15 -5.09
C LYS A 31 19.97 -2.07 -3.99
N ALA A 32 20.76 -2.19 -2.93
CA ALA A 32 20.76 -1.18 -1.85
C ALA A 32 21.33 0.18 -2.33
N TYR A 33 22.05 0.20 -3.42
CA TYR A 33 22.62 1.40 -4.04
C TYR A 33 21.84 1.90 -5.26
N LEU A 34 20.81 1.17 -5.72
CA LEU A 34 19.92 1.62 -6.78
C LEU A 34 18.92 2.62 -6.19
N VAL A 35 19.09 3.89 -6.51
CA VAL A 35 18.16 4.95 -6.10
C VAL A 35 17.02 5.00 -7.12
N PRO A 36 15.77 4.66 -6.72
CA PRO A 36 14.62 4.69 -7.63
C PRO A 36 14.40 6.05 -8.31
N GLU A 37 14.76 7.13 -7.63
CA GLU A 37 14.62 8.51 -8.11
C GLU A 37 15.56 8.86 -9.28
N ALA A 38 16.62 8.08 -9.46
CA ALA A 38 17.56 8.24 -10.57
C ALA A 38 17.14 7.43 -11.80
N TYR A 39 16.03 6.67 -11.74
CA TYR A 39 15.55 5.89 -12.86
C TYR A 39 15.03 6.79 -13.98
N ARG A 40 15.72 6.76 -15.12
CA ARG A 40 15.19 7.26 -16.39
C ARG A 40 14.88 6.07 -17.30
N PRO A 41 13.80 6.09 -18.08
CA PRO A 41 13.50 4.99 -19.00
C PRO A 41 14.72 4.63 -19.82
N GLY A 42 15.16 3.36 -19.75
CA GLY A 42 16.33 2.82 -20.43
C GLY A 42 17.70 3.11 -19.80
N ARG A 43 17.75 3.69 -18.58
CA ARG A 43 19.00 3.87 -17.82
C ARG A 43 18.77 3.70 -16.32
N LEU A 44 19.46 2.75 -15.75
CA LEU A 44 19.66 2.61 -14.31
C LEU A 44 20.86 3.47 -13.90
N PHE A 45 20.74 4.22 -12.82
CA PHE A 45 21.86 4.92 -12.21
C PHE A 45 22.14 4.29 -10.86
N VAL A 46 23.40 4.08 -10.57
CA VAL A 46 23.87 3.66 -9.26
C VAL A 46 24.55 4.86 -8.64
N SER A 47 24.10 5.24 -7.46
CA SER A 47 24.81 6.22 -6.63
C SER A 47 25.86 5.48 -5.82
N VAL A 48 27.10 5.90 -5.96
CA VAL A 48 28.23 5.38 -5.18
C VAL A 48 28.66 6.48 -4.23
N THR A 49 28.46 6.28 -2.93
CA THR A 49 29.00 7.18 -1.91
C THR A 49 30.49 7.00 -1.82
N VAL A 50 31.23 8.05 -2.15
CA VAL A 50 32.68 8.05 -2.11
C VAL A 50 33.14 8.69 -0.80
N PRO A 51 33.89 7.99 0.08
CA PRO A 51 34.37 8.54 1.33
C PRO A 51 35.18 9.84 1.11
N GLY A 52 34.74 10.93 1.72
CA GLY A 52 35.40 12.24 1.63
C GLY A 52 34.86 13.19 0.56
N GLN A 53 33.86 12.74 -0.23
CA GLN A 53 33.11 13.60 -1.14
C GLN A 53 31.72 13.89 -0.57
N PRO A 54 31.19 15.12 -0.68
CA PRO A 54 29.88 15.48 -0.11
C PRO A 54 28.70 15.02 -0.96
N GLU A 55 28.92 14.51 -2.16
CA GLU A 55 27.87 14.08 -3.08
C GLU A 55 28.14 12.67 -3.61
N ASP A 56 27.07 11.92 -3.85
CA ASP A 56 27.12 10.62 -4.50
C ASP A 56 27.53 10.77 -5.97
N VAL A 57 28.45 9.95 -6.42
CA VAL A 57 28.88 9.93 -7.83
C VAL A 57 27.93 9.01 -8.61
N PRO A 58 27.10 9.55 -9.53
CA PRO A 58 26.24 8.71 -10.34
C PRO A 58 27.07 7.91 -11.37
N ALA A 59 26.89 6.59 -11.36
CA ALA A 59 27.44 5.69 -12.36
C ALA A 59 26.33 5.23 -13.32
N CYS A 60 26.60 5.17 -14.62
CA CYS A 60 25.62 4.71 -15.60
C CYS A 60 25.44 3.18 -15.48
N SER A 61 24.20 2.71 -15.48
CA SER A 61 23.84 1.29 -15.33
C SER A 61 24.43 0.38 -16.40
N GLN A 62 24.61 0.89 -17.59
CA GLN A 62 25.16 0.10 -18.70
C GLN A 62 26.59 -0.33 -18.40
N ASP A 63 27.38 0.56 -17.77
CA ASP A 63 28.75 0.21 -17.34
C ASP A 63 28.75 -0.83 -16.21
N LEU A 64 27.72 -0.82 -15.37
CA LEU A 64 27.57 -1.78 -14.28
C LEU A 64 27.05 -3.14 -14.76
N VAL A 65 26.21 -3.18 -15.78
CA VAL A 65 25.76 -4.41 -16.42
C VAL A 65 26.92 -5.13 -17.10
N GLU A 66 27.77 -4.40 -17.83
CA GLU A 66 29.00 -4.98 -18.42
C GLU A 66 29.99 -5.49 -17.37
N LEU A 67 30.04 -4.85 -16.20
CA LEU A 67 30.96 -5.23 -15.11
C LEU A 67 30.45 -6.35 -14.21
N LEU A 68 29.14 -6.44 -14.00
CA LEU A 68 28.52 -7.30 -12.99
C LEU A 68 27.63 -8.41 -13.59
N GLY A 69 27.34 -8.33 -14.90
CA GLY A 69 26.52 -9.31 -15.62
C GLY A 69 25.01 -9.03 -15.58
N GLU A 70 24.28 -9.75 -16.44
CA GLU A 70 22.84 -9.56 -16.69
C GLU A 70 21.95 -9.86 -15.45
N ASP A 71 22.41 -10.69 -14.53
CA ASP A 71 21.67 -11.05 -13.29
C ASP A 71 21.29 -9.83 -12.43
N ILE A 72 21.99 -8.72 -12.59
CA ILE A 72 21.74 -7.46 -11.87
C ILE A 72 20.55 -6.71 -12.45
N LEU A 73 20.34 -6.75 -13.75
CA LEU A 73 19.19 -6.13 -14.39
C LEU A 73 17.89 -6.80 -13.93
N GLU A 74 17.82 -8.12 -13.98
CA GLU A 74 16.64 -8.87 -13.52
C GLU A 74 16.32 -8.60 -12.05
N ALA A 75 17.37 -8.57 -11.22
CA ALA A 75 17.21 -8.29 -9.80
C ALA A 75 16.78 -6.83 -9.52
N SER A 76 17.19 -5.90 -10.39
CA SER A 76 16.81 -4.48 -10.32
C SER A 76 15.37 -4.28 -10.76
N ASP A 77 14.95 -4.90 -11.86
CA ASP A 77 13.59 -4.83 -12.38
C ASP A 77 12.59 -5.43 -11.36
N ALA A 78 12.96 -6.54 -10.73
CA ALA A 78 12.16 -7.11 -9.66
C ALA A 78 12.01 -6.17 -8.44
N ALA A 79 13.07 -5.44 -8.08
CA ALA A 79 12.99 -4.46 -6.98
C ALA A 79 12.10 -3.26 -7.33
N ILE A 80 12.20 -2.76 -8.56
CA ILE A 80 11.36 -1.67 -9.07
C ILE A 80 9.89 -2.10 -9.12
N LEU A 81 9.61 -3.30 -9.65
CA LEU A 81 8.27 -3.85 -9.67
C LEU A 81 7.69 -4.02 -8.27
N ASN A 82 8.46 -4.58 -7.33
CA ASN A 82 8.01 -4.75 -5.95
C ASN A 82 7.74 -3.41 -5.26
N ALA A 83 8.56 -2.40 -5.50
CA ALA A 83 8.33 -1.04 -4.99
C ALA A 83 7.06 -0.43 -5.57
N ALA A 84 6.82 -0.58 -6.88
CA ALA A 84 5.60 -0.13 -7.54
C ALA A 84 4.35 -0.81 -6.95
N LYS A 85 4.40 -2.15 -6.76
CA LYS A 85 3.31 -2.92 -6.13
C LYS A 85 3.01 -2.43 -4.71
N ALA A 86 4.04 -2.24 -3.89
CA ALA A 86 3.88 -1.76 -2.51
C ALA A 86 3.28 -0.35 -2.45
N ALA A 87 3.72 0.56 -3.32
CA ALA A 87 3.19 1.91 -3.42
C ALA A 87 1.72 1.91 -3.85
N LYS A 88 1.38 1.13 -4.89
CA LYS A 88 -0.01 1.02 -5.37
C LYS A 88 -0.93 0.39 -4.33
N LEU A 89 -0.50 -0.64 -3.62
CA LEU A 89 -1.26 -1.24 -2.53
C LEU A 89 -1.54 -0.24 -1.41
N THR A 90 -0.57 0.60 -1.09
CA THR A 90 -0.74 1.69 -0.10
C THR A 90 -1.78 2.70 -0.58
N GLU A 91 -1.73 3.11 -1.85
CA GLU A 91 -2.69 4.02 -2.48
C GLU A 91 -4.12 3.47 -2.41
N ILE A 92 -4.36 2.25 -2.91
CA ILE A 92 -5.71 1.66 -2.94
C ILE A 92 -6.27 1.40 -1.54
N ASN A 93 -5.42 1.05 -0.58
CA ASN A 93 -5.85 0.89 0.82
C ASN A 93 -6.30 2.23 1.42
N ALA A 94 -5.57 3.30 1.18
CA ALA A 94 -5.92 4.64 1.66
C ALA A 94 -7.24 5.14 1.03
N GLU A 95 -7.41 4.95 -0.28
CA GLU A 95 -8.64 5.35 -0.99
C GLU A 95 -9.84 4.52 -0.52
N CYS A 96 -9.69 3.21 -0.32
CA CYS A 96 -10.75 2.36 0.22
C CYS A 96 -11.14 2.80 1.63
N GLN A 97 -10.15 3.03 2.51
CA GLN A 97 -10.42 3.50 3.87
C GLN A 97 -11.17 4.83 3.88
N LYS A 98 -10.76 5.78 3.05
CA LYS A 98 -11.43 7.07 2.89
C LYS A 98 -12.88 6.91 2.42
N ALA A 99 -13.12 6.06 1.41
CA ALA A 99 -14.45 5.82 0.89
C ALA A 99 -15.37 5.11 1.91
N VAL A 100 -14.86 4.12 2.65
CA VAL A 100 -15.62 3.45 3.72
C VAL A 100 -15.91 4.42 4.88
N ALA A 101 -14.94 5.24 5.29
CA ALA A 101 -15.15 6.25 6.31
C ALA A 101 -16.23 7.28 5.93
N ALA A 102 -16.33 7.63 4.66
CA ALA A 102 -17.36 8.54 4.16
C ALA A 102 -18.79 8.00 4.36
N LEU A 103 -18.99 6.69 4.44
CA LEU A 103 -20.33 6.10 4.70
C LEU A 103 -20.88 6.43 6.09
N ALA A 104 -20.04 6.79 7.03
CA ALA A 104 -20.41 7.14 8.40
C ALA A 104 -20.10 8.60 8.78
N ALA A 105 -19.61 9.40 7.83
CA ALA A 105 -19.10 10.75 8.12
C ALA A 105 -20.13 11.73 8.70
N ASP A 106 -21.41 11.51 8.43
CA ASP A 106 -22.50 12.36 8.93
C ASP A 106 -22.93 12.01 10.37
N TYR A 107 -22.34 10.98 10.97
CA TYR A 107 -22.71 10.52 12.31
C TYR A 107 -21.60 10.82 13.33
N PRO A 108 -21.98 11.27 14.55
CA PRO A 108 -21.02 11.40 15.64
C PRO A 108 -20.35 10.05 15.98
N ASP A 109 -19.06 10.09 16.31
CA ASP A 109 -18.30 8.87 16.65
C ASP A 109 -18.96 8.04 17.77
N SER A 110 -19.54 8.72 18.77
CA SER A 110 -20.26 8.06 19.87
C SER A 110 -21.52 7.31 19.39
N GLU A 111 -22.18 7.79 18.34
CA GLU A 111 -23.31 7.08 17.73
C GLU A 111 -22.80 5.86 16.96
N VAL A 112 -21.77 6.04 16.12
CA VAL A 112 -21.16 4.94 15.36
C VAL A 112 -20.69 3.79 16.28
N GLN A 113 -20.08 4.13 17.41
CA GLN A 113 -19.65 3.14 18.41
C GLN A 113 -20.81 2.34 19.02
N SER A 114 -22.01 2.89 19.04
CA SER A 114 -23.20 2.21 19.55
C SER A 114 -23.86 1.26 18.52
N TRP A 115 -23.56 1.38 17.23
CA TRP A 115 -24.20 0.60 16.15
C TRP A 115 -24.15 -0.92 16.33
N PRO A 116 -23.03 -1.53 16.77
CA PRO A 116 -22.98 -2.97 16.98
C PRO A 116 -24.06 -3.44 18.01
N GLN A 117 -24.23 -2.66 19.08
CA GLN A 117 -25.25 -2.97 20.08
C GLN A 117 -26.67 -2.73 19.54
N GLN A 118 -26.89 -1.61 18.83
CA GLN A 118 -28.18 -1.33 18.21
C GLN A 118 -28.58 -2.46 17.23
N VAL A 119 -27.66 -2.94 16.39
CA VAL A 119 -27.90 -4.03 15.44
C VAL A 119 -28.21 -5.34 16.16
N LYS A 120 -27.44 -5.68 17.20
CA LYS A 120 -27.67 -6.87 18.01
C LYS A 120 -29.09 -6.88 18.61
N GLU A 121 -29.52 -5.77 19.22
CA GLU A 121 -30.86 -5.64 19.80
C GLU A 121 -31.95 -5.64 18.73
N ALA A 122 -31.72 -4.99 17.58
CA ALA A 122 -32.67 -4.99 16.49
C ALA A 122 -32.89 -6.40 15.88
N MET A 123 -31.83 -7.19 15.78
CA MET A 123 -31.92 -8.59 15.35
C MET A 123 -32.70 -9.43 16.35
N ALA A 124 -32.45 -9.24 17.66
CA ALA A 124 -33.16 -9.93 18.70
C ALA A 124 -34.67 -9.62 18.67
N LEU A 125 -35.04 -8.33 18.57
CA LEU A 125 -36.46 -7.90 18.45
C LEU A 125 -37.11 -8.39 17.17
N SER A 126 -36.37 -8.56 16.09
CA SER A 126 -36.88 -9.13 14.84
C SER A 126 -37.22 -10.62 14.95
N ALA A 127 -36.49 -11.37 15.80
CA ALA A 127 -36.71 -12.77 16.07
C ALA A 127 -37.76 -13.00 17.15
N ASP A 128 -37.75 -12.15 18.21
CA ASP A 128 -38.70 -12.20 19.32
C ASP A 128 -39.08 -10.75 19.71
N PRO A 129 -40.32 -10.33 19.47
CA PRO A 129 -40.79 -8.99 19.84
C PRO A 129 -40.73 -8.67 21.34
N GLN A 130 -40.52 -9.67 22.21
CA GLN A 130 -40.37 -9.51 23.66
C GLN A 130 -38.89 -9.56 24.10
N ALA A 131 -37.94 -9.64 23.16
CA ALA A 131 -36.53 -9.66 23.49
C ALA A 131 -36.07 -8.37 24.20
N ASP A 132 -35.15 -8.53 25.13
CA ASP A 132 -34.57 -7.39 25.87
C ASP A 132 -33.72 -6.52 24.92
N ALA A 133 -34.06 -5.22 24.86
CA ALA A 133 -33.44 -4.26 23.98
C ALA A 133 -33.31 -2.87 24.65
N PRO A 134 -32.50 -2.77 25.71
CA PRO A 134 -32.46 -1.58 26.57
C PRO A 134 -32.00 -0.33 25.81
N LEU A 135 -31.00 -0.45 24.95
CA LEU A 135 -30.48 0.68 24.17
C LEU A 135 -31.51 1.18 23.16
N LEU A 136 -32.07 0.29 22.36
CA LEU A 136 -33.10 0.66 21.38
C LEU A 136 -34.37 1.21 22.06
N THR A 137 -34.77 0.66 23.19
CA THR A 137 -35.92 1.14 23.97
C THR A 137 -35.68 2.56 24.46
N ALA A 138 -34.49 2.85 25.00
CA ALA A 138 -34.14 4.20 25.45
C ALA A 138 -34.15 5.20 24.29
N ILE A 139 -33.53 4.85 23.14
CA ILE A 139 -33.53 5.72 21.95
C ILE A 139 -34.95 5.91 21.42
N ALA A 140 -35.74 4.84 21.29
CA ALA A 140 -37.11 4.92 20.79
C ALA A 140 -38.00 5.80 21.67
N THR A 141 -37.88 5.65 23.00
CA THR A 141 -38.60 6.49 23.97
C THR A 141 -38.24 7.97 23.82
N ALA A 142 -36.95 8.28 23.75
CA ALA A 142 -36.48 9.67 23.56
C ALA A 142 -36.93 10.30 22.22
N ARG A 143 -37.16 9.47 21.19
CA ARG A 143 -37.61 9.90 19.87
C ARG A 143 -39.13 9.84 19.69
N GLY A 144 -39.89 9.34 20.68
CA GLY A 144 -41.33 9.14 20.57
C GLY A 144 -41.75 8.13 19.50
N LEU A 145 -40.94 7.06 19.27
CA LEU A 145 -41.16 6.03 18.28
C LEU A 145 -41.43 4.65 18.92
N PRO A 146 -42.21 3.78 18.27
CA PRO A 146 -42.25 2.36 18.67
C PRO A 146 -40.86 1.72 18.50
N VAL A 147 -40.43 0.92 19.48
CA VAL A 147 -39.13 0.24 19.43
C VAL A 147 -38.99 -0.70 18.22
N ALA A 148 -40.07 -1.38 17.83
CA ALA A 148 -40.10 -2.23 16.64
C ALA A 148 -39.84 -1.45 15.33
N GLU A 149 -40.37 -0.24 15.24
CA GLU A 149 -40.12 0.64 14.10
C GLU A 149 -38.64 1.08 14.07
N LEU A 150 -38.09 1.44 15.23
CA LEU A 150 -36.66 1.78 15.34
C LEU A 150 -35.77 0.59 14.95
N ALA A 151 -36.08 -0.61 15.44
CA ALA A 151 -35.35 -1.84 15.09
C ALA A 151 -35.36 -2.09 13.57
N SER A 152 -36.52 -1.94 12.91
CA SER A 152 -36.61 -2.07 11.45
C SER A 152 -35.74 -1.06 10.71
N ARG A 153 -35.71 0.22 11.15
CA ARG A 153 -34.86 1.27 10.58
C ARG A 153 -33.37 0.97 10.77
N VAL A 154 -32.97 0.44 11.95
CA VAL A 154 -31.59 0.05 12.23
C VAL A 154 -31.15 -1.07 11.30
N LEU A 155 -31.97 -2.13 11.13
CA LEU A 155 -31.66 -3.23 10.22
C LEU A 155 -31.57 -2.78 8.76
N GLY A 156 -32.45 -1.89 8.33
CA GLY A 156 -32.40 -1.31 6.99
C GLY A 156 -31.09 -0.53 6.74
N LYS A 157 -30.68 0.29 7.69
CA LYS A 157 -29.39 1.04 7.61
C LYS A 157 -28.20 0.10 7.65
N MET A 158 -28.20 -0.93 8.51
CA MET A 158 -27.16 -1.94 8.57
C MET A 158 -26.97 -2.63 7.22
N ASN A 159 -28.07 -3.08 6.59
CA ASN A 159 -28.02 -3.74 5.29
C ASN A 159 -27.47 -2.82 4.19
N ALA A 160 -27.88 -1.54 4.18
CA ALA A 160 -27.38 -0.56 3.24
C ALA A 160 -25.88 -0.30 3.43
N TYR A 161 -25.44 -0.16 4.68
CA TYR A 161 -24.00 0.00 5.00
C TYR A 161 -23.20 -1.24 4.60
N ALA A 162 -23.69 -2.44 4.92
CA ALA A 162 -23.03 -3.70 4.57
C ALA A 162 -22.88 -3.86 3.06
N GLY A 163 -23.92 -3.52 2.27
CA GLY A 163 -23.86 -3.55 0.82
C GLY A 163 -22.84 -2.56 0.25
N ALA A 164 -22.88 -1.30 0.73
CA ALA A 164 -21.98 -0.25 0.25
C ALA A 164 -20.51 -0.53 0.65
N SER A 165 -20.25 -0.86 1.91
CA SER A 165 -18.90 -1.16 2.38
C SER A 165 -18.35 -2.44 1.75
N GLY A 166 -19.17 -3.48 1.58
CA GLY A 166 -18.81 -4.71 0.91
C GLY A 166 -18.39 -4.49 -0.54
N ALA A 167 -19.10 -3.64 -1.27
CA ALA A 167 -18.74 -3.27 -2.65
C ALA A 167 -17.37 -2.55 -2.72
N LEU A 168 -17.09 -1.62 -1.79
CA LEU A 168 -15.81 -0.92 -1.72
C LEU A 168 -14.66 -1.88 -1.38
N ILE A 169 -14.86 -2.73 -0.37
CA ILE A 169 -13.88 -3.75 0.03
C ILE A 169 -13.60 -4.73 -1.11
N GLY A 170 -14.66 -5.20 -1.79
CA GLY A 170 -14.52 -6.10 -2.93
C GLY A 170 -13.72 -5.48 -4.08
N ARG A 171 -13.95 -4.19 -4.40
CA ARG A 171 -13.13 -3.48 -5.39
C ARG A 171 -11.66 -3.40 -4.99
N ARG A 172 -11.38 -3.10 -3.71
CA ARG A 172 -10.01 -3.08 -3.19
C ARG A 172 -9.32 -4.45 -3.35
N GLN A 173 -10.02 -5.53 -2.99
CA GLN A 173 -9.48 -6.89 -3.12
C GLN A 173 -9.23 -7.25 -4.59
N ALA A 174 -10.15 -6.90 -5.49
CA ALA A 174 -9.94 -7.13 -6.93
C ALA A 174 -8.73 -6.35 -7.48
N ALA A 175 -8.50 -5.12 -7.00
CA ALA A 175 -7.32 -4.35 -7.37
C ALA A 175 -6.02 -4.98 -6.78
N GLU A 176 -6.07 -5.52 -5.56
CA GLU A 176 -4.97 -6.26 -4.94
C GLU A 176 -4.59 -7.50 -5.75
N ASP A 177 -5.59 -8.30 -6.17
CA ASP A 177 -5.37 -9.47 -7.04
C ASP A 177 -4.68 -9.08 -8.36
N LEU A 178 -5.04 -7.94 -8.96
CA LEU A 178 -4.39 -7.42 -10.16
C LEU A 178 -2.94 -6.97 -9.88
N ILE A 179 -2.67 -6.33 -8.74
CA ILE A 179 -1.31 -5.97 -8.33
C ILE A 179 -0.44 -7.21 -8.18
N ASP A 180 -0.97 -8.28 -7.59
CA ASP A 180 -0.22 -9.50 -7.34
C ASP A 180 0.26 -10.15 -8.63
N VAL A 181 -0.58 -10.16 -9.68
CA VAL A 181 -0.26 -10.77 -10.98
C VAL A 181 0.45 -9.82 -11.95
N ALA A 182 0.54 -8.53 -11.66
CA ALA A 182 1.22 -7.56 -12.52
C ALA A 182 2.69 -7.94 -12.72
N ALA A 183 3.15 -7.93 -13.97
CA ALA A 183 4.49 -8.33 -14.36
C ALA A 183 5.44 -7.14 -14.56
N THR A 184 4.88 -5.93 -14.78
CA THR A 184 5.66 -4.71 -15.01
C THR A 184 5.16 -3.54 -14.14
N PRO A 185 5.99 -2.53 -13.89
CA PRO A 185 5.55 -1.29 -13.22
C PRO A 185 4.43 -0.56 -13.97
N GLU A 186 4.41 -0.66 -15.30
CA GLU A 186 3.37 -0.08 -16.16
C GLU A 186 2.02 -0.79 -15.96
N ASP A 187 2.03 -2.13 -15.84
CA ASP A 187 0.82 -2.89 -15.49
C ASP A 187 0.27 -2.42 -14.14
N VAL A 188 1.14 -2.26 -13.14
CA VAL A 188 0.77 -1.78 -11.80
C VAL A 188 0.19 -0.36 -11.87
N ALA A 189 0.80 0.54 -12.66
CA ALA A 189 0.33 1.92 -12.80
C ALA A 189 -1.05 2.01 -13.46
N GLY A 190 -1.38 1.06 -14.33
CA GLY A 190 -2.68 0.96 -15.00
C GLY A 190 -3.84 0.49 -14.11
N ILE A 191 -3.55 -0.03 -12.90
CA ILE A 191 -4.60 -0.53 -12.00
C ILE A 191 -5.36 0.64 -11.38
N ALA A 192 -6.67 0.67 -11.62
CA ALA A 192 -7.60 1.64 -11.03
C ALA A 192 -8.37 1.01 -9.87
N TRP A 193 -8.70 1.87 -8.89
CA TRP A 193 -9.59 1.51 -7.78
C TRP A 193 -10.88 2.30 -7.82
#